data_5eac3d86097c4e957c0c8214d8561a38
#
_entry.id   5eac3d86097c4e957c0c8214d8561a38
#
_cell.length_a   1.000
_cell.length_b   1.000
_cell.length_c   1.000
_cell.angle_alpha   90.00
_cell.angle_beta   90.00
_cell.angle_gamma   90.00
#
_symmetry.space_group_name_H-M   'P 1'
#
loop_
_entity.id
_entity.type
_entity.pdbx_description
1 polymer ?
#
loop_
_entity_poly.entity_id
_entity_poly.type
_entity_poly.pdbx_seq_one_letter_code
_entity_poly.pdbx_strand_id
1 'polypeptide(L)'
;MKKNGILSRAFLVLLFLFLYAPIFVLIVFSFNDSKSNAVWGGFTLDWYAQLMSNRTVLDALQTTLLVSVLATLIATVAGTAAAIGFSRMRRRPRTVCMTVNNIPLTNPDIITGVSMMLLFVFAGQALAGLSNWLNGLQWVENANLWFDFGFNLGFVTLLIAHITFDIPYVILSVLPKIRQLDPNLAEAALDLGATPMTAFRKVVLPELMPGIINGALIAFTMSIDDFVISYFTAGSQVSTLSMVVYSMVRRRVSPEINALSTLMFAAVLILLVVINLRQSRQDARRGRRALRL
;
A
#
# COMPACT_ATOMS: atom_id res chain seq x y z
N MET A 1 -6.00 -32.03 30.60
CA MET A 1 -5.31 -31.62 29.35
C MET A 1 -4.42 -30.41 29.57
N LYS A 2 -3.35 -30.48 30.40
CA LYS A 2 -2.46 -29.35 30.70
C LYS A 2 -0.98 -29.56 30.34
N LYS A 3 -0.61 -30.70 29.70
CA LYS A 3 0.80 -31.02 29.37
C LYS A 3 1.31 -30.44 28.04
N ASN A 4 0.43 -29.96 27.16
CA ASN A 4 0.85 -29.47 25.83
C ASN A 4 1.27 -27.99 25.81
N GLY A 5 1.12 -27.26 26.92
CA GLY A 5 1.40 -25.83 26.96
C GLY A 5 2.87 -25.45 26.86
N ILE A 6 3.78 -26.28 27.43
CA ILE A 6 5.22 -25.98 27.42
C ILE A 6 5.82 -26.32 26.06
N LEU A 7 5.49 -27.49 25.51
CA LEU A 7 5.98 -27.89 24.18
C LEU A 7 5.49 -26.96 23.08
N SER A 8 4.19 -26.58 23.15
CA SER A 8 3.62 -25.61 22.21
C SER A 8 4.26 -24.23 22.32
N ARG A 9 4.55 -23.75 23.54
CA ARG A 9 5.28 -22.49 23.75
C ARG A 9 6.72 -22.55 23.26
N ALA A 10 7.42 -23.65 23.56
CA ALA A 10 8.78 -23.86 23.08
C ALA A 10 8.85 -23.90 21.54
N PHE A 11 7.90 -24.61 20.91
CA PHE A 11 7.77 -24.64 19.45
C PHE A 11 7.51 -23.24 18.87
N LEU A 12 6.59 -22.46 19.45
CA LEU A 12 6.32 -21.08 19.00
C LEU A 12 7.55 -20.19 19.14
N VAL A 13 8.25 -20.25 20.28
CA VAL A 13 9.48 -19.46 20.48
C VAL A 13 10.54 -19.85 19.45
N LEU A 14 10.75 -21.14 19.21
CA LEU A 14 11.73 -21.62 18.23
C LEU A 14 11.35 -21.20 16.82
N LEU A 15 10.05 -21.25 16.45
CA LEU A 15 9.53 -20.79 15.18
C LEU A 15 9.79 -19.27 14.99
N PHE A 16 9.47 -18.47 15.99
CA PHE A 16 9.72 -17.02 15.92
C PHE A 16 11.21 -16.71 15.85
N LEU A 17 12.03 -17.39 16.63
CA LEU A 17 13.48 -17.22 16.60
C LEU A 17 14.03 -17.58 15.22
N PHE A 18 13.59 -18.66 14.62
CA PHE A 18 13.99 -19.04 13.27
C PHE A 18 13.55 -18.03 12.20
N LEU A 19 12.31 -17.51 12.28
CA LEU A 19 11.79 -16.53 11.33
C LEU A 19 12.49 -15.16 11.44
N TYR A 20 12.80 -14.73 12.68
CA TYR A 20 13.40 -13.41 12.90
C TYR A 20 14.94 -13.43 12.93
N ALA A 21 15.57 -14.60 13.05
CA ALA A 21 17.03 -14.73 13.08
C ALA A 21 17.72 -14.07 11.88
N PRO A 22 17.27 -14.22 10.62
CA PRO A 22 17.88 -13.53 9.48
C PRO A 22 17.82 -12.01 9.60
N ILE A 23 16.69 -11.47 10.12
CA ILE A 23 16.52 -10.04 10.32
C ILE A 23 17.46 -9.51 11.41
N PHE A 24 17.61 -10.25 12.52
CA PHE A 24 18.56 -9.89 13.57
C PHE A 24 20.01 -9.91 13.06
N VAL A 25 20.38 -10.93 12.29
CA VAL A 25 21.69 -11.00 11.66
C VAL A 25 21.93 -9.78 10.78
N LEU A 26 20.97 -9.42 9.95
CA LEU A 26 21.05 -8.27 9.05
C LEU A 26 21.20 -6.95 9.84
N ILE A 27 20.42 -6.78 10.92
CA ILE A 27 20.55 -5.62 11.83
C ILE A 27 21.94 -5.56 12.46
N VAL A 28 22.47 -6.68 12.98
CA VAL A 28 23.80 -6.70 13.58
C VAL A 28 24.88 -6.36 12.55
N PHE A 29 24.83 -6.98 11.37
CA PHE A 29 25.79 -6.72 10.30
C PHE A 29 25.64 -5.34 9.65
N SER A 30 24.57 -4.60 9.88
CA SER A 30 24.45 -3.20 9.46
C SER A 30 25.42 -2.25 10.20
N PHE A 31 25.91 -2.68 11.36
CA PHE A 31 26.91 -1.94 12.16
C PHE A 31 28.33 -2.47 11.97
N ASN A 32 28.55 -3.43 11.08
CA ASN A 32 29.86 -4.05 10.85
C ASN A 32 30.73 -3.17 9.95
N ASP A 33 31.93 -2.81 10.39
CA ASP A 33 32.90 -2.01 9.62
C ASP A 33 33.48 -2.76 8.40
N SER A 34 33.44 -4.09 8.41
CA SER A 34 33.91 -4.91 7.30
C SER A 34 32.97 -4.82 6.10
N LYS A 35 33.53 -4.68 4.87
CA LYS A 35 32.78 -4.82 3.60
C LYS A 35 32.30 -6.25 3.33
N SER A 36 32.71 -7.21 4.16
CA SER A 36 32.29 -8.61 4.06
C SER A 36 31.29 -8.95 5.16
N ASN A 37 30.18 -9.59 4.77
CA ASN A 37 29.19 -10.11 5.71
C ASN A 37 29.65 -11.40 6.44
N ALA A 38 30.83 -11.90 6.15
CA ALA A 38 31.38 -13.13 6.76
C ALA A 38 32.30 -12.87 7.97
N VAL A 39 32.80 -11.65 8.12
CA VAL A 39 33.76 -11.32 9.15
C VAL A 39 33.34 -10.04 9.87
N TRP A 40 33.37 -10.06 11.19
CA TRP A 40 33.14 -8.87 12.01
C TRP A 40 34.43 -8.03 12.10
N GLY A 41 34.40 -6.82 11.51
CA GLY A 41 35.53 -5.90 11.47
C GLY A 41 35.52 -4.82 12.56
N GLY A 42 34.48 -4.72 13.35
CA GLY A 42 34.27 -3.66 14.34
C GLY A 42 32.90 -2.98 14.21
N PHE A 43 32.64 -2.06 15.12
CA PHE A 43 31.37 -1.30 15.10
C PHE A 43 31.54 0.01 14.33
N THR A 44 30.65 0.29 13.37
CA THR A 44 30.62 1.56 12.65
C THR A 44 29.18 2.03 12.38
N LEU A 45 29.01 3.34 12.19
CA LEU A 45 27.79 3.99 11.70
C LEU A 45 27.97 4.61 10.31
N ASP A 46 29.13 4.41 9.68
CA ASP A 46 29.47 5.05 8.40
C ASP A 46 28.53 4.68 7.28
N TRP A 47 28.00 3.46 7.28
CA TRP A 47 27.02 3.03 6.29
C TRP A 47 25.73 3.85 6.34
N TYR A 48 25.29 4.24 7.52
CA TYR A 48 24.13 5.10 7.70
C TYR A 48 24.39 6.53 7.22
N ALA A 49 25.60 7.06 7.48
CA ALA A 49 26.04 8.35 6.98
C ALA A 49 26.15 8.36 5.44
N GLN A 50 26.68 7.29 4.84
CA GLN A 50 26.76 7.13 3.40
C GLN A 50 25.39 7.03 2.75
N LEU A 51 24.43 6.31 3.35
CA LEU A 51 23.05 6.24 2.86
C LEU A 51 22.37 7.61 2.83
N MET A 52 22.57 8.43 3.87
CA MET A 52 22.02 9.78 3.94
C MET A 52 22.62 10.75 2.92
N SER A 53 23.78 10.43 2.35
CA SER A 53 24.43 11.19 1.28
C SER A 53 24.16 10.62 -0.12
N ASN A 54 23.59 9.43 -0.21
CA ASN A 54 23.32 8.75 -1.47
C ASN A 54 22.02 9.26 -2.10
N ARG A 55 22.14 10.13 -3.09
CA ARG A 55 20.99 10.74 -3.80
C ARG A 55 20.05 9.70 -4.37
N THR A 56 20.55 8.63 -4.96
CA THR A 56 19.71 7.57 -5.55
C THR A 56 18.79 6.93 -4.50
N VAL A 57 19.31 6.68 -3.29
CA VAL A 57 18.53 6.12 -2.19
C VAL A 57 17.50 7.13 -1.68
N LEU A 58 17.88 8.41 -1.54
CA LEU A 58 16.99 9.47 -1.07
C LEU A 58 15.86 9.74 -2.07
N ASP A 59 16.16 9.84 -3.35
CA ASP A 59 15.16 10.04 -4.41
C ASP A 59 14.18 8.86 -4.48
N ALA A 60 14.69 7.63 -4.36
CA ALA A 60 13.86 6.43 -4.33
C ALA A 60 12.99 6.37 -3.06
N LEU A 61 13.52 6.77 -1.90
CA LEU A 61 12.75 6.89 -0.66
C LEU A 61 11.62 7.91 -0.80
N GLN A 62 11.92 9.09 -1.34
CA GLN A 62 10.92 10.12 -1.58
C GLN A 62 9.82 9.63 -2.53
N THR A 63 10.22 9.00 -3.64
CA THR A 63 9.28 8.40 -4.60
C THR A 63 8.37 7.37 -3.94
N THR A 64 8.96 6.44 -3.17
CA THR A 64 8.21 5.39 -2.46
C THR A 64 7.20 5.99 -1.49
N LEU A 65 7.61 6.96 -0.68
CA LEU A 65 6.72 7.61 0.29
C LEU A 65 5.60 8.39 -0.42
N LEU A 66 5.92 9.15 -1.46
CA LEU A 66 4.92 9.91 -2.22
C LEU A 66 3.90 8.97 -2.87
N VAL A 67 4.35 7.93 -3.56
CA VAL A 67 3.46 6.96 -4.21
C VAL A 67 2.61 6.24 -3.16
N SER A 68 3.21 5.72 -2.09
CA SER A 68 2.48 4.98 -1.06
C SER A 68 1.43 5.84 -0.35
N VAL A 69 1.76 7.09 -0.01
CA VAL A 69 0.81 8.01 0.64
C VAL A 69 -0.32 8.39 -0.32
N LEU A 70 0.00 8.80 -1.54
CA LEU A 70 -1.00 9.22 -2.54
C LEU A 70 -1.89 8.05 -2.95
N ALA A 71 -1.30 6.88 -3.23
CA ALA A 71 -2.06 5.67 -3.58
C ALA A 71 -3.00 5.27 -2.45
N THR A 72 -2.50 5.23 -1.20
CA THR A 72 -3.31 4.92 -0.03
C THR A 72 -4.47 5.88 0.15
N LEU A 73 -4.23 7.19 0.05
CA LEU A 73 -5.30 8.19 0.21
C LEU A 73 -6.39 8.01 -0.85
N ILE A 74 -5.99 7.90 -2.11
CA ILE A 74 -6.94 7.75 -3.23
C ILE A 74 -7.66 6.41 -3.14
N ALA A 75 -6.92 5.30 -2.90
CA ALA A 75 -7.49 3.97 -2.77
C ALA A 75 -8.44 3.86 -1.56
N THR A 76 -8.14 4.55 -0.45
CA THR A 76 -9.01 4.58 0.73
C THR A 76 -10.34 5.26 0.43
N VAL A 77 -10.32 6.39 -0.25
CA VAL A 77 -11.55 7.09 -0.65
C VAL A 77 -12.34 6.27 -1.66
N ALA A 78 -11.69 5.81 -2.73
CA ALA A 78 -12.33 5.03 -3.79
C ALA A 78 -12.85 3.68 -3.28
N GLY A 79 -12.02 2.94 -2.51
CA GLY A 79 -12.38 1.64 -1.94
C GLY A 79 -13.50 1.73 -0.90
N THR A 80 -13.52 2.80 -0.07
CA THR A 80 -14.63 3.05 0.87
C THR A 80 -15.92 3.35 0.11
N ALA A 81 -15.87 4.20 -0.90
CA ALA A 81 -17.03 4.50 -1.74
C ALA A 81 -17.55 3.24 -2.46
N ALA A 82 -16.64 2.42 -3.02
CA ALA A 82 -16.98 1.15 -3.64
C ALA A 82 -17.59 0.16 -2.64
N ALA A 83 -17.05 0.04 -1.43
CA ALA A 83 -17.59 -0.83 -0.38
C ALA A 83 -19.03 -0.43 0.01
N ILE A 84 -19.30 0.87 0.14
CA ILE A 84 -20.64 1.40 0.40
C ILE A 84 -21.57 1.08 -0.79
N GLY A 85 -21.12 1.29 -2.02
CA GLY A 85 -21.85 0.94 -3.23
C GLY A 85 -22.18 -0.55 -3.28
N PHE A 86 -21.21 -1.42 -3.04
CA PHE A 86 -21.40 -2.89 -3.01
C PHE A 86 -22.37 -3.35 -1.93
N SER A 87 -22.41 -2.66 -0.78
CA SER A 87 -23.33 -3.01 0.30
C SER A 87 -24.80 -2.82 -0.09
N ARG A 88 -25.07 -1.85 -0.96
CA ARG A 88 -26.43 -1.50 -1.44
C ARG A 88 -26.84 -2.22 -2.73
N MET A 89 -25.90 -2.91 -3.39
CA MET A 89 -26.19 -3.64 -4.64
C MET A 89 -27.01 -4.90 -4.40
N ARG A 90 -27.83 -5.26 -5.39
CA ARG A 90 -28.51 -6.56 -5.46
C ARG A 90 -27.48 -7.70 -5.50
N ARG A 91 -27.88 -8.89 -5.05
CA ARG A 91 -26.97 -10.03 -4.88
C ARG A 91 -26.15 -10.38 -6.14
N ARG A 92 -26.78 -10.46 -7.32
CA ARG A 92 -26.09 -10.86 -8.57
C ARG A 92 -24.98 -9.86 -8.99
N PRO A 93 -25.26 -8.55 -9.24
CA PRO A 93 -24.22 -7.61 -9.64
C PRO A 93 -23.12 -7.46 -8.56
N ARG A 94 -23.50 -7.51 -7.28
CA ARG A 94 -22.54 -7.49 -6.18
C ARG A 94 -21.57 -8.66 -6.26
N THR A 95 -22.04 -9.90 -6.52
CA THR A 95 -21.17 -11.07 -6.65
C THR A 95 -20.18 -10.88 -7.78
N VAL A 96 -20.63 -10.41 -8.95
CA VAL A 96 -19.74 -10.14 -10.10
C VAL A 96 -18.69 -9.09 -9.73
N CYS A 97 -19.09 -7.95 -9.18
CA CYS A 97 -18.15 -6.90 -8.78
C CYS A 97 -17.14 -7.38 -7.73
N MET A 98 -17.58 -8.17 -6.74
CA MET A 98 -16.68 -8.74 -5.73
C MET A 98 -15.72 -9.78 -6.31
N THR A 99 -16.18 -10.59 -7.29
CA THR A 99 -15.29 -11.53 -7.99
C THR A 99 -14.22 -10.76 -8.76
N VAL A 100 -14.58 -9.74 -9.52
CA VAL A 100 -13.63 -8.90 -10.26
C VAL A 100 -12.65 -8.20 -9.28
N ASN A 101 -13.17 -7.66 -8.18
CA ASN A 101 -12.35 -7.02 -7.15
C ASN A 101 -11.31 -7.97 -6.54
N ASN A 102 -11.62 -9.25 -6.43
CA ASN A 102 -10.73 -10.23 -5.80
C ASN A 102 -9.70 -10.81 -6.79
N ILE A 103 -9.83 -10.57 -8.10
CA ILE A 103 -8.88 -11.07 -9.11
C ILE A 103 -7.42 -10.65 -8.77
N PRO A 104 -7.11 -9.37 -8.51
CA PRO A 104 -5.74 -8.96 -8.19
C PRO A 104 -5.18 -9.63 -6.93
N LEU A 105 -6.04 -9.96 -5.96
CA LEU A 105 -5.63 -10.58 -4.69
C LEU A 105 -5.27 -12.06 -4.82
N THR A 106 -5.79 -12.74 -5.85
CA THR A 106 -5.57 -14.17 -6.08
C THR A 106 -4.53 -14.45 -7.14
N ASN A 107 -4.24 -13.46 -7.99
CA ASN A 107 -3.23 -13.58 -9.02
C ASN A 107 -1.81 -13.35 -8.46
N PRO A 108 -0.79 -14.06 -8.98
CA PRO A 108 0.59 -13.70 -8.69
C PRO A 108 0.91 -12.26 -9.12
N ASP A 109 1.63 -11.52 -8.28
CA ASP A 109 1.96 -10.10 -8.51
C ASP A 109 2.67 -9.85 -9.85
N ILE A 110 3.47 -10.81 -10.31
CA ILE A 110 4.15 -10.75 -11.61
C ILE A 110 3.13 -10.67 -12.76
N ILE A 111 2.07 -11.47 -12.72
CA ILE A 111 1.03 -11.46 -13.77
C ILE A 111 0.31 -10.12 -13.75
N THR A 112 -0.03 -9.63 -12.56
CA THR A 112 -0.69 -8.32 -12.39
C THR A 112 0.21 -7.19 -12.89
N GLY A 113 1.49 -7.17 -12.49
CA GLY A 113 2.45 -6.15 -12.92
C GLY A 113 2.69 -6.13 -14.43
N VAL A 114 2.91 -7.31 -15.04
CA VAL A 114 3.08 -7.41 -16.51
C VAL A 114 1.81 -6.99 -17.24
N SER A 115 0.63 -7.40 -16.75
CA SER A 115 -0.65 -7.03 -17.38
C SER A 115 -0.89 -5.52 -17.33
N MET A 116 -0.57 -4.87 -16.19
CA MET A 116 -0.66 -3.41 -16.07
C MET A 116 0.36 -2.70 -16.98
N MET A 117 1.59 -3.19 -17.04
CA MET A 117 2.59 -2.64 -17.95
C MET A 117 2.09 -2.68 -19.41
N LEU A 118 1.60 -3.84 -19.86
CA LEU A 118 1.07 -3.98 -21.21
C LEU A 118 -0.14 -3.08 -21.45
N LEU A 119 -1.03 -2.96 -20.49
CA LEU A 119 -2.17 -2.04 -20.56
C LEU A 119 -1.72 -0.60 -20.72
N PHE A 120 -0.74 -0.14 -19.94
CA PHE A 120 -0.23 1.23 -20.01
C PHE A 120 0.50 1.50 -21.32
N VAL A 121 1.31 0.56 -21.80
CA VAL A 121 1.98 0.67 -23.12
C VAL A 121 0.96 0.75 -24.23
N PHE A 122 -0.04 -0.12 -24.23
CA PHE A 122 -1.12 -0.10 -25.22
C PHE A 122 -1.95 1.19 -25.15
N ALA A 123 -2.30 1.64 -23.95
CA ALA A 123 -3.01 2.91 -23.74
C ALA A 123 -2.18 4.10 -24.26
N GLY A 124 -0.87 4.11 -23.99
CA GLY A 124 0.04 5.14 -24.52
C GLY A 124 0.08 5.17 -26.04
N GLN A 125 0.17 4.01 -26.69
CA GLN A 125 0.14 3.91 -28.15
C GLN A 125 -1.20 4.37 -28.74
N ALA A 126 -2.33 3.98 -28.10
CA ALA A 126 -3.65 4.40 -28.55
C ALA A 126 -3.85 5.91 -28.42
N LEU A 127 -3.39 6.50 -27.31
CA LEU A 127 -3.45 7.95 -27.08
C LEU A 127 -2.55 8.72 -28.05
N ALA A 128 -1.34 8.22 -28.33
CA ALA A 128 -0.45 8.81 -29.34
C ALA A 128 -1.06 8.72 -30.75
N GLY A 129 -1.70 7.60 -31.07
CA GLY A 129 -2.44 7.45 -32.33
C GLY A 129 -3.61 8.44 -32.44
N LEU A 130 -4.34 8.64 -31.34
CA LEU A 130 -5.44 9.63 -31.28
C LEU A 130 -4.91 11.06 -31.44
N SER A 131 -3.81 11.43 -30.79
CA SER A 131 -3.21 12.75 -30.93
C SER A 131 -2.72 13.01 -32.35
N ASN A 132 -2.08 12.02 -32.99
CA ASN A 132 -1.64 12.12 -34.38
C ASN A 132 -2.82 12.26 -35.35
N TRP A 133 -3.91 11.52 -35.11
CA TRP A 133 -5.14 11.64 -35.90
C TRP A 133 -5.78 13.01 -35.73
N LEU A 134 -5.89 13.53 -34.50
CA LEU A 134 -6.42 14.88 -34.24
C LEU A 134 -5.56 15.97 -34.90
N ASN A 135 -4.25 15.88 -34.77
CA ASN A 135 -3.32 16.86 -35.33
C ASN A 135 -3.30 16.82 -36.88
N GLY A 136 -3.70 15.70 -37.50
CA GLY A 136 -3.86 15.58 -38.95
C GLY A 136 -5.18 16.16 -39.48
N LEU A 137 -6.07 16.67 -38.62
CA LEU A 137 -7.32 17.31 -39.08
C LEU A 137 -7.05 18.75 -39.53
N GLN A 138 -7.48 19.10 -40.74
CA GLN A 138 -7.25 20.42 -41.34
C GLN A 138 -7.71 21.59 -40.48
N TRP A 139 -8.81 21.44 -39.72
CA TRP A 139 -9.32 22.49 -38.83
C TRP A 139 -8.41 22.72 -37.60
N VAL A 140 -7.74 21.66 -37.10
CA VAL A 140 -6.78 21.73 -35.98
C VAL A 140 -5.52 22.45 -36.45
N GLU A 141 -5.02 22.10 -37.62
CA GLU A 141 -3.88 22.76 -38.27
C GLU A 141 -4.16 24.23 -38.56
N ASN A 142 -5.34 24.55 -39.09
CA ASN A 142 -5.75 25.94 -39.35
C ASN A 142 -5.96 26.76 -38.09
N ALA A 143 -6.34 26.13 -36.98
CA ALA A 143 -6.49 26.78 -35.67
C ALA A 143 -5.18 26.90 -34.88
N ASN A 144 -4.07 26.41 -35.43
CA ASN A 144 -2.75 26.37 -34.78
C ASN A 144 -2.79 25.66 -33.41
N LEU A 145 -3.65 24.63 -33.28
CA LEU A 145 -3.78 23.82 -32.09
C LEU A 145 -2.89 22.59 -32.21
N TRP A 146 -2.32 22.16 -31.08
CA TRP A 146 -1.51 20.95 -30.99
C TRP A 146 -1.93 20.12 -29.81
N PHE A 147 -2.28 18.86 -30.06
CA PHE A 147 -2.63 17.90 -29.04
C PHE A 147 -1.50 16.91 -28.84
N ASP A 148 -1.00 16.78 -27.63
CA ASP A 148 -0.05 15.76 -27.22
C ASP A 148 -0.61 15.00 -26.00
N PHE A 149 -1.05 13.78 -26.24
CA PHE A 149 -1.51 12.89 -25.18
C PHE A 149 -0.42 11.89 -24.80
N GLY A 150 0.83 12.32 -24.75
CA GLY A 150 1.96 11.47 -24.38
C GLY A 150 1.73 10.76 -23.05
N PHE A 151 1.64 9.42 -23.07
CA PHE A 151 1.44 8.60 -21.90
C PHE A 151 2.51 7.50 -21.87
N ASN A 152 3.58 7.77 -21.12
CA ASN A 152 4.71 6.88 -20.97
C ASN A 152 4.75 6.28 -19.56
N LEU A 153 5.43 5.13 -19.41
CA LEU A 153 5.70 4.55 -18.10
C LEU A 153 6.51 5.53 -17.24
N GLY A 154 6.08 5.74 -16.01
CA GLY A 154 6.69 6.70 -15.10
C GLY A 154 5.93 6.81 -13.78
N PHE A 155 6.02 7.96 -13.12
CA PHE A 155 5.38 8.21 -11.83
C PHE A 155 3.84 8.03 -11.88
N VAL A 156 3.19 8.49 -12.94
CA VAL A 156 1.72 8.42 -13.06
C VAL A 156 1.24 6.98 -13.23
N THR A 157 1.89 6.19 -14.08
CA THR A 157 1.56 4.76 -14.28
C THR A 157 1.84 3.95 -13.03
N LEU A 158 2.94 4.24 -12.33
CA LEU A 158 3.27 3.66 -11.03
C LEU A 158 2.17 3.98 -10.01
N LEU A 159 1.76 5.24 -9.90
CA LEU A 159 0.71 5.65 -8.97
C LEU A 159 -0.65 4.98 -9.27
N ILE A 160 -1.07 4.95 -10.54
CA ILE A 160 -2.33 4.31 -10.96
C ILE A 160 -2.29 2.81 -10.65
N ALA A 161 -1.15 2.14 -10.89
CA ALA A 161 -0.98 0.73 -10.59
C ALA A 161 -1.16 0.44 -9.09
N HIS A 162 -0.51 1.24 -8.22
CA HIS A 162 -0.65 1.10 -6.77
C HIS A 162 -2.08 1.39 -6.29
N ILE A 163 -2.74 2.45 -6.79
CA ILE A 163 -4.14 2.74 -6.48
C ILE A 163 -5.02 1.54 -6.82
N THR A 164 -4.87 0.99 -8.03
CA THR A 164 -5.68 -0.12 -8.52
C THR A 164 -5.47 -1.38 -7.69
N PHE A 165 -4.23 -1.65 -7.29
CA PHE A 165 -3.86 -2.78 -6.45
C PHE A 165 -4.37 -2.63 -5.00
N ASP A 166 -4.36 -1.42 -4.46
CA ASP A 166 -4.73 -1.13 -3.07
C ASP A 166 -6.24 -1.12 -2.82
N ILE A 167 -7.06 -0.72 -3.82
CA ILE A 167 -8.53 -0.64 -3.70
C ILE A 167 -9.17 -1.91 -3.15
N PRO A 168 -8.86 -3.14 -3.64
CA PRO A 168 -9.42 -4.37 -3.12
C PRO A 168 -9.21 -4.58 -1.63
N TYR A 169 -8.03 -4.26 -1.10
CA TYR A 169 -7.71 -4.40 0.32
C TYR A 169 -8.56 -3.47 1.17
N VAL A 170 -8.76 -2.23 0.72
CA VAL A 170 -9.66 -1.28 1.41
C VAL A 170 -11.09 -1.79 1.40
N ILE A 171 -11.60 -2.27 0.26
CA ILE A 171 -12.96 -2.81 0.16
C ILE A 171 -13.16 -3.98 1.12
N LEU A 172 -12.20 -4.92 1.16
CA LEU A 172 -12.27 -6.08 2.06
C LEU A 172 -12.18 -5.71 3.54
N SER A 173 -11.56 -4.59 3.86
CA SER A 173 -11.48 -4.09 5.24
C SER A 173 -12.74 -3.34 5.67
N VAL A 174 -13.33 -2.54 4.78
CA VAL A 174 -14.50 -1.68 5.08
C VAL A 174 -15.81 -2.46 5.01
N LEU A 175 -15.97 -3.36 4.03
CA LEU A 175 -17.23 -4.07 3.77
C LEU A 175 -17.73 -4.89 4.98
N PRO A 176 -16.90 -5.62 5.76
CA PRO A 176 -17.36 -6.30 6.98
C PRO A 176 -17.87 -5.32 8.04
N LYS A 177 -17.27 -4.12 8.13
CA LYS A 177 -17.74 -3.08 9.06
C LYS A 177 -19.12 -2.54 8.67
N ILE A 178 -19.37 -2.33 7.39
CA ILE A 178 -20.70 -1.94 6.90
C ILE A 178 -21.75 -2.99 7.26
N ARG A 179 -21.41 -4.29 7.18
CA ARG A 179 -22.33 -5.38 7.52
C ARG A 179 -22.60 -5.53 9.02
N GLN A 180 -21.73 -5.01 9.86
CA GLN A 180 -21.87 -5.02 11.32
C GLN A 180 -22.66 -3.81 11.84
N LEU A 181 -22.91 -2.80 11.01
CA LEU A 181 -23.75 -1.65 11.38
C LEU A 181 -25.20 -2.08 11.55
N ASP A 182 -25.87 -1.47 12.52
CA ASP A 182 -27.31 -1.55 12.63
C ASP A 182 -27.95 -0.92 11.35
N PRO A 183 -28.79 -1.66 10.61
CA PRO A 183 -29.43 -1.15 9.39
C PRO A 183 -30.26 0.12 9.67
N ASN A 184 -30.81 0.27 10.84
CA ASN A 184 -31.71 1.37 11.21
C ASN A 184 -30.95 2.61 11.69
N LEU A 185 -29.62 2.53 11.86
CA LEU A 185 -28.82 3.63 12.41
C LEU A 185 -28.94 4.93 11.61
N ALA A 186 -28.94 4.82 10.27
CA ALA A 186 -29.11 5.96 9.40
C ALA A 186 -30.54 6.51 9.43
N GLU A 187 -31.56 5.63 9.46
CA GLU A 187 -32.98 5.99 9.52
C GLU A 187 -33.32 6.71 10.80
N ALA A 188 -32.84 6.21 11.93
CA ALA A 188 -33.02 6.87 13.22
C ALA A 188 -32.45 8.30 13.27
N ALA A 189 -31.32 8.53 12.58
CA ALA A 189 -30.76 9.88 12.46
C ALA A 189 -31.65 10.80 11.56
N LEU A 190 -32.25 10.25 10.51
CA LEU A 190 -33.18 11.00 9.65
C LEU A 190 -34.46 11.35 10.41
N ASP A 191 -35.01 10.44 11.20
CA ASP A 191 -36.21 10.66 12.03
C ASP A 191 -36.00 11.78 13.06
N LEU A 192 -34.75 11.95 13.53
CA LEU A 192 -34.35 13.07 14.40
C LEU A 192 -34.10 14.38 13.63
N GLY A 193 -34.47 14.45 12.34
CA GLY A 193 -34.37 15.64 11.50
C GLY A 193 -32.99 15.89 10.87
N ALA A 194 -32.08 14.89 10.90
CA ALA A 194 -30.80 15.04 10.19
C ALA A 194 -30.99 14.92 8.68
N THR A 195 -30.24 15.70 7.90
CA THR A 195 -30.17 15.50 6.45
C THR A 195 -29.38 14.20 6.13
N PRO A 196 -29.58 13.55 4.98
CA PRO A 196 -28.87 12.34 4.57
C PRO A 196 -27.35 12.48 4.66
N MET A 197 -26.80 13.63 4.27
CA MET A 197 -25.38 13.92 4.35
C MET A 197 -24.90 14.07 5.81
N THR A 198 -25.75 14.65 6.69
CA THR A 198 -25.43 14.79 8.12
C THR A 198 -25.48 13.44 8.81
N ALA A 199 -26.49 12.61 8.55
CA ALA A 199 -26.59 11.24 9.04
C ALA A 199 -25.37 10.42 8.61
N PHE A 200 -24.98 10.49 7.33
CA PHE A 200 -23.77 9.82 6.84
C PHE A 200 -22.51 10.29 7.56
N ARG A 201 -22.24 11.61 7.59
CA ARG A 201 -20.96 12.15 8.13
C ARG A 201 -20.85 12.05 9.63
N LYS A 202 -21.96 12.22 10.38
CA LYS A 202 -21.93 12.27 11.86
C LYS A 202 -22.25 10.95 12.52
N VAL A 203 -22.93 10.02 11.82
CA VAL A 203 -23.38 8.75 12.41
C VAL A 203 -22.72 7.57 11.70
N VAL A 204 -22.91 7.40 10.40
CA VAL A 204 -22.43 6.22 9.67
C VAL A 204 -20.89 6.23 9.51
N LEU A 205 -20.32 7.31 9.01
CA LEU A 205 -18.89 7.40 8.72
C LEU A 205 -18.00 7.18 9.97
N PRO A 206 -18.31 7.73 11.16
CA PRO A 206 -17.52 7.46 12.36
C PRO A 206 -17.53 5.99 12.78
N GLU A 207 -18.63 5.27 12.54
CA GLU A 207 -18.71 3.83 12.82
C GLU A 207 -17.92 2.99 11.82
N LEU A 208 -17.77 3.47 10.59
CA LEU A 208 -16.93 2.84 9.57
C LEU A 208 -15.44 3.13 9.74
N MET A 209 -15.06 4.21 10.45
CA MET A 209 -13.67 4.65 10.60
C MET A 209 -12.67 3.56 10.99
N PRO A 210 -12.98 2.61 11.91
CA PRO A 210 -12.05 1.54 12.23
C PRO A 210 -11.72 0.65 11.01
N GLY A 211 -12.73 0.35 10.18
CA GLY A 211 -12.55 -0.41 8.94
C GLY A 211 -11.77 0.37 7.90
N ILE A 212 -12.06 1.67 7.76
CA ILE A 212 -11.40 2.57 6.81
C ILE A 212 -9.91 2.73 7.19
N ILE A 213 -9.62 3.01 8.46
CA ILE A 213 -8.24 3.14 8.94
C ILE A 213 -7.49 1.83 8.74
N ASN A 214 -8.08 0.69 9.08
CA ASN A 214 -7.45 -0.60 8.88
C ASN A 214 -7.16 -0.89 7.39
N GLY A 215 -8.13 -0.58 6.50
CA GLY A 215 -7.94 -0.68 5.05
C GLY A 215 -6.82 0.22 4.54
N ALA A 216 -6.78 1.48 4.98
CA ALA A 216 -5.72 2.42 4.64
C ALA A 216 -4.33 1.93 5.08
N LEU A 217 -4.24 1.30 6.26
CA LEU A 217 -2.98 0.78 6.78
C LEU A 217 -2.47 -0.41 5.98
N ILE A 218 -3.37 -1.33 5.61
CA ILE A 218 -3.02 -2.46 4.76
C ILE A 218 -2.56 -1.94 3.40
N ALA A 219 -3.31 -1.03 2.77
CA ALA A 219 -2.95 -0.41 1.50
C ALA A 219 -1.57 0.27 1.56
N PHE A 220 -1.32 1.07 2.59
CA PHE A 220 -0.03 1.72 2.77
C PHE A 220 1.12 0.72 2.92
N THR A 221 0.92 -0.34 3.72
CA THR A 221 1.96 -1.36 3.92
C THR A 221 2.24 -2.12 2.63
N MET A 222 1.20 -2.48 1.86
CA MET A 222 1.34 -3.14 0.57
C MET A 222 2.03 -2.26 -0.46
N SER A 223 1.73 -0.97 -0.46
CA SER A 223 2.31 -0.01 -1.41
C SER A 223 3.77 0.34 -1.10
N ILE A 224 4.19 0.43 0.17
CA ILE A 224 5.56 0.83 0.54
C ILE A 224 6.61 -0.24 0.25
N ASP A 225 6.23 -1.50 0.32
CA ASP A 225 7.11 -2.69 0.22
C ASP A 225 7.01 -3.35 -1.17
N ASP A 226 6.08 -2.88 -2.02
CA ASP A 226 5.93 -3.43 -3.35
C ASP A 226 7.19 -3.24 -4.21
N PHE A 227 7.65 -4.37 -4.77
CA PHE A 227 8.72 -4.40 -5.76
C PHE A 227 8.18 -4.75 -7.15
N VAL A 228 7.28 -5.72 -7.21
CA VAL A 228 6.93 -6.37 -8.49
C VAL A 228 6.13 -5.44 -9.38
N ILE A 229 5.05 -4.86 -8.86
CA ILE A 229 4.21 -3.93 -9.62
C ILE A 229 5.01 -2.68 -9.97
N SER A 230 5.79 -2.16 -9.01
CA SER A 230 6.68 -1.02 -9.23
C SER A 230 7.68 -1.28 -10.36
N TYR A 231 8.31 -2.45 -10.39
CA TYR A 231 9.31 -2.80 -11.39
C TYR A 231 8.77 -2.75 -12.83
N PHE A 232 7.53 -3.20 -13.02
CA PHE A 232 6.90 -3.21 -14.34
C PHE A 232 6.25 -1.88 -14.75
N THR A 233 5.86 -1.04 -13.80
CA THR A 233 5.04 0.15 -14.09
C THR A 233 5.76 1.49 -13.92
N ALA A 234 6.93 1.52 -13.25
CA ALA A 234 7.70 2.74 -12.99
C ALA A 234 8.43 3.30 -14.23
N GLY A 235 8.69 2.46 -15.25
CA GLY A 235 9.52 2.87 -16.38
C GLY A 235 11.00 3.04 -16.02
N SER A 236 11.75 3.78 -16.85
CA SER A 236 13.20 3.92 -16.70
C SER A 236 13.62 5.13 -15.85
N GLN A 237 12.71 6.08 -15.60
CA GLN A 237 13.03 7.37 -14.98
C GLN A 237 12.67 7.42 -13.48
N VAL A 238 11.88 6.49 -13.01
CA VAL A 238 11.39 6.45 -11.63
C VAL A 238 11.83 5.15 -10.97
N SER A 239 12.32 5.25 -9.75
CA SER A 239 12.72 4.08 -8.97
C SER A 239 12.12 4.15 -7.57
N THR A 240 11.58 3.03 -7.10
CA THR A 240 11.18 2.87 -5.70
C THR A 240 12.34 2.32 -4.86
N LEU A 241 12.24 2.44 -3.56
CA LEU A 241 13.26 1.96 -2.64
C LEU A 241 13.46 0.43 -2.75
N SER A 242 12.36 -0.33 -2.93
CA SER A 242 12.40 -1.78 -3.14
C SER A 242 13.17 -2.15 -4.43
N MET A 243 13.02 -1.35 -5.51
CA MET A 243 13.78 -1.53 -6.75
C MET A 243 15.27 -1.24 -6.55
N VAL A 244 15.62 -0.20 -5.80
CA VAL A 244 17.02 0.14 -5.47
C VAL A 244 17.65 -0.96 -4.64
N VAL A 245 16.98 -1.43 -3.58
CA VAL A 245 17.44 -2.57 -2.75
C VAL A 245 17.68 -3.79 -3.62
N TYR A 246 16.73 -4.17 -4.47
CA TYR A 246 16.87 -5.31 -5.38
C TYR A 246 18.07 -5.16 -6.32
N SER A 247 18.28 -3.98 -6.90
CA SER A 247 19.40 -3.71 -7.79
C SER A 247 20.76 -3.82 -7.08
N MET A 248 20.82 -3.35 -5.84
CA MET A 248 22.02 -3.44 -4.99
C MET A 248 22.33 -4.90 -4.65
N VAL A 249 21.35 -5.67 -4.18
CA VAL A 249 21.50 -7.10 -3.84
C VAL A 249 22.00 -7.90 -5.05
N ARG A 250 21.50 -7.60 -6.24
CA ARG A 250 21.86 -8.30 -7.48
C ARG A 250 23.31 -8.03 -7.91
N ARG A 251 23.84 -6.85 -7.60
CA ARG A 251 25.23 -6.48 -7.97
C ARG A 251 26.24 -7.04 -6.96
N ARG A 252 26.05 -6.79 -5.69
CA ARG A 252 26.87 -7.28 -4.58
C ARG A 252 26.16 -7.00 -3.25
N VAL A 253 26.10 -7.98 -2.37
CA VAL A 253 25.61 -7.74 -1.00
C VAL A 253 26.65 -6.90 -0.27
N SER A 254 26.34 -5.61 -0.08
CA SER A 254 27.20 -4.66 0.65
C SER A 254 26.58 -4.35 2.01
N PRO A 255 27.39 -3.94 3.01
CA PRO A 255 26.85 -3.53 4.32
C PRO A 255 25.85 -2.36 4.25
N GLU A 256 25.93 -1.52 3.21
CA GLU A 256 24.93 -0.47 2.93
C GLU A 256 23.52 -1.04 2.77
N ILE A 257 23.39 -2.23 2.15
CA ILE A 257 22.09 -2.91 1.99
C ILE A 257 21.55 -3.31 3.36
N ASN A 258 22.41 -3.81 4.25
CA ASN A 258 22.03 -4.19 5.60
C ASN A 258 21.54 -2.98 6.39
N ALA A 259 22.23 -1.83 6.28
CA ALA A 259 21.83 -0.58 6.91
C ALA A 259 20.50 -0.06 6.35
N LEU A 260 20.31 -0.06 5.02
CA LEU A 260 19.09 0.36 4.36
C LEU A 260 17.90 -0.52 4.76
N SER A 261 18.08 -1.84 4.70
CA SER A 261 17.04 -2.81 5.11
C SER A 261 16.67 -2.69 6.58
N THR A 262 17.67 -2.42 7.44
CA THR A 262 17.45 -2.17 8.87
C THR A 262 16.62 -0.91 9.10
N LEU A 263 16.91 0.19 8.39
CA LEU A 263 16.12 1.43 8.46
C LEU A 263 14.69 1.21 7.97
N MET A 264 14.51 0.51 6.85
CA MET A 264 13.17 0.16 6.34
C MET A 264 12.38 -0.67 7.35
N PHE A 265 13.00 -1.74 7.87
CA PHE A 265 12.37 -2.59 8.88
C PHE A 265 11.97 -1.79 10.12
N ALA A 266 12.89 -0.96 10.64
CA ALA A 266 12.62 -0.12 11.80
C ALA A 266 11.47 0.88 11.54
N ALA A 267 11.45 1.53 10.36
CA ALA A 267 10.41 2.47 10.00
C ALA A 267 9.02 1.80 9.93
N VAL A 268 8.92 0.64 9.26
CA VAL A 268 7.68 -0.13 9.16
C VAL A 268 7.25 -0.63 10.54
N LEU A 269 8.18 -1.15 11.34
CA LEU A 269 7.88 -1.63 12.69
C LEU A 269 7.37 -0.51 13.59
N ILE A 270 8.03 0.65 13.59
CA ILE A 270 7.59 1.83 14.37
C ILE A 270 6.19 2.26 13.93
N LEU A 271 5.95 2.32 12.62
CA LEU A 271 4.64 2.67 12.08
C LEU A 271 3.56 1.70 12.58
N LEU A 272 3.78 0.39 12.44
CA LEU A 272 2.84 -0.64 12.88
C LEU A 272 2.59 -0.57 14.39
N VAL A 273 3.62 -0.37 15.21
CA VAL A 273 3.50 -0.23 16.66
C VAL A 273 2.68 1.01 17.03
N VAL A 274 2.99 2.16 16.42
CA VAL A 274 2.25 3.42 16.67
C VAL A 274 0.76 3.27 16.31
N ILE A 275 0.46 2.63 15.20
CA ILE A 275 -0.89 2.38 14.73
C ILE A 275 -1.63 1.46 15.70
N ASN A 276 -1.03 0.32 16.03
CA ASN A 276 -1.63 -0.67 16.92
C ASN A 276 -1.91 -0.08 18.31
N LEU A 277 -0.99 0.71 18.86
CA LEU A 277 -1.19 1.42 20.13
C LEU A 277 -2.33 2.45 20.05
N ARG A 278 -2.47 3.16 18.93
CA ARG A 278 -3.60 4.10 18.74
C ARG A 278 -4.94 3.38 18.65
N GLN A 279 -5.01 2.29 17.89
CA GLN A 279 -6.23 1.48 17.76
C GLN A 279 -6.65 0.90 19.11
N SER A 280 -5.73 0.26 19.83
CA SER A 280 -5.98 -0.31 21.15
C SER A 280 -6.52 0.73 22.15
N ARG A 281 -5.99 1.96 22.14
CA ARG A 281 -6.48 3.06 22.97
C ARG A 281 -7.89 3.53 22.59
N GLN A 282 -8.22 3.52 21.29
CA GLN A 282 -9.56 3.90 20.81
C GLN A 282 -10.60 2.86 21.22
N ASP A 283 -10.28 1.57 21.05
CA ASP A 283 -11.18 0.47 21.44
C ASP A 283 -11.42 0.44 22.94
N ALA A 284 -10.38 0.66 23.77
CA ALA A 284 -10.51 0.77 25.21
C ALA A 284 -11.40 1.96 25.65
N ARG A 285 -11.33 3.10 24.93
CA ARG A 285 -12.20 4.26 25.19
C ARG A 285 -13.66 4.00 24.82
N ARG A 286 -13.90 3.28 23.69
CA ARG A 286 -15.26 2.89 23.25
C ARG A 286 -15.89 1.89 24.23
N GLY A 287 -15.15 0.87 24.66
CA GLY A 287 -15.63 -0.09 25.66
C GLY A 287 -16.01 0.56 27.00
N ARG A 288 -15.23 1.56 27.47
CA ARG A 288 -15.56 2.30 28.68
C ARG A 288 -16.79 3.22 28.54
N ARG A 289 -17.08 3.74 27.34
CA ARG A 289 -18.30 4.52 27.08
C ARG A 289 -19.53 3.64 27.02
N ALA A 290 -19.44 2.45 26.42
CA ALA A 290 -20.54 1.48 26.36
C ALA A 290 -20.93 0.91 27.74
N LEU A 291 -20.00 0.89 28.71
CA LEU A 291 -20.27 0.43 30.08
C LEU A 291 -20.84 1.55 30.99
N ARG A 292 -20.95 2.78 30.54
CA ARG A 292 -21.48 3.93 31.29
C ARG A 292 -22.89 4.36 30.84
N LEU A 293 -23.41 3.72 29.79
CA LEU A 293 -24.81 3.81 29.33
C LEU A 293 -25.59 2.58 29.75
#